data_63e9938798cfa435cdd6ebde0c404342
#
_entry.id   63e9938798cfa435cdd6ebde0c404342
#
_cell.length_a   1.000
_cell.length_b   1.000
_cell.length_c   1.000
_cell.angle_alpha   90.00
_cell.angle_beta   90.00
_cell.angle_gamma   90.00
#
_symmetry.space_group_name_H-M   'P 1'
#
loop_
_entity.id
_entity.type
_entity.pdbx_description
1 polymer ?
#
loop_
_entity_poly.entity_id
_entity_poly.type
_entity_poly.pdbx_seq_one_letter_code
_entity_poly.pdbx_strand_id
1 'polypeptide(L)'
;MGRWVRYIWFLFPALAIGQSDLDTTRYFKTYPEALTLRTSATLTGNSFVFRDLGNDIRYTLNPIRSTHFQTSLQFRALELGFGFSPGWLNPDRELEGSRLFNMDFRIYAGKWMQTFTYLDQEGFRADLDGTTFYFPSFGTRKVGGSTSYVVNPKFSFRSLFGQNEWQLQSAGSFVPRLLAYYTRYRANLGEGEDTLHTFDIGIGPGYHYNWVLHERWMLSAGNTTGLGISFLDSGPETTSYWLWETQFRATLAYNTDTFFAGVGGQYTFYEHAAGRDLRLDDRIYYLQFFVGYRFRAPDSWNAAAARINRTFGWD
;
A
#
# COMPACT_ATOMS: atom_id res chain seq x y z
N MET A 1 24.93 -5.70 7.33
CA MET A 1 24.09 -5.66 6.11
C MET A 1 23.94 -7.09 5.63
N GLY A 2 22.85 -7.72 6.05
CA GLY A 2 22.66 -9.16 6.06
C GLY A 2 22.44 -9.78 4.67
N ARG A 3 22.63 -11.08 4.65
CA ARG A 3 22.52 -12.01 3.50
C ARG A 3 21.18 -11.93 2.74
N TRP A 4 20.15 -11.28 3.28
CA TRP A 4 18.77 -11.23 2.78
C TRP A 4 18.53 -10.22 1.64
N VAL A 5 19.37 -9.20 1.46
CA VAL A 5 19.24 -8.21 0.38
C VAL A 5 19.42 -8.85 -1.02
N ARG A 6 20.05 -10.02 -1.11
CA ARG A 6 20.28 -10.73 -2.38
C ARG A 6 19.03 -11.43 -2.93
N TYR A 7 17.97 -11.61 -2.17
CA TYR A 7 16.78 -12.38 -2.58
C TYR A 7 15.61 -11.52 -3.04
N ILE A 8 15.65 -10.20 -2.84
CA ILE A 8 14.59 -9.27 -3.27
C ILE A 8 14.45 -9.21 -4.81
N TRP A 9 15.47 -9.57 -5.56
CA TRP A 9 15.48 -9.53 -7.02
C TRP A 9 14.69 -10.64 -7.73
N PHE A 10 14.26 -11.67 -7.02
CA PHE A 10 13.60 -12.84 -7.62
C PHE A 10 12.06 -12.77 -7.69
N LEU A 11 11.44 -11.67 -7.21
CA LEU A 11 9.98 -11.53 -7.19
C LEU A 11 9.39 -10.83 -8.44
N PHE A 12 10.20 -10.63 -9.49
CA PHE A 12 9.64 -10.28 -10.79
C PHE A 12 9.28 -11.58 -11.53
N PRO A 13 8.00 -12.02 -11.51
CA PRO A 13 7.60 -13.09 -12.41
C PRO A 13 7.82 -12.59 -13.83
N ALA A 14 8.42 -13.43 -14.67
CA ALA A 14 8.44 -13.19 -16.11
C ALA A 14 6.97 -13.00 -16.54
N LEU A 15 6.61 -11.77 -16.87
CA LEU A 15 5.25 -11.39 -17.22
C LEU A 15 4.89 -12.08 -18.55
N ALA A 16 4.27 -13.25 -18.49
CA ALA A 16 3.59 -13.80 -19.62
C ALA A 16 2.34 -12.95 -19.86
N ILE A 17 2.44 -12.01 -20.77
CA ILE A 17 1.36 -11.11 -21.18
C ILE A 17 0.46 -11.89 -22.11
N GLY A 18 -0.57 -12.53 -21.57
CA GLY A 18 -1.67 -13.04 -22.36
C GLY A 18 -2.57 -11.85 -22.74
N GLN A 19 -2.53 -11.41 -23.98
CA GLN A 19 -3.53 -10.50 -24.53
C GLN A 19 -4.90 -11.21 -24.49
N SER A 20 -5.91 -10.56 -23.92
CA SER A 20 -7.29 -11.01 -24.04
C SER A 20 -7.90 -10.30 -25.26
N ASP A 21 -8.43 -11.04 -26.22
CA ASP A 21 -9.17 -10.53 -27.39
C ASP A 21 -10.52 -9.86 -27.02
N LEU A 22 -10.78 -9.65 -25.72
CA LEU A 22 -12.02 -9.05 -25.26
C LEU A 22 -11.97 -7.53 -25.43
N ASP A 23 -12.93 -6.97 -26.16
CA ASP A 23 -13.15 -5.52 -26.22
C ASP A 23 -13.57 -4.99 -24.84
N THR A 24 -12.61 -4.43 -24.11
CA THR A 24 -12.82 -3.90 -22.77
C THR A 24 -13.31 -2.45 -22.77
N THR A 25 -13.33 -1.76 -23.92
CA THR A 25 -13.70 -0.34 -24.04
C THR A 25 -15.13 -0.05 -23.59
N ARG A 26 -16.02 -1.05 -23.63
CA ARG A 26 -17.39 -0.95 -23.11
C ARG A 26 -17.47 -0.95 -21.58
N TYR A 27 -16.46 -1.47 -20.90
CA TYR A 27 -16.47 -1.66 -19.45
C TYR A 27 -15.70 -0.59 -18.70
N PHE A 28 -14.63 -0.09 -19.29
CA PHE A 28 -13.86 1.02 -18.73
C PHE A 28 -13.19 1.85 -19.82
N LYS A 29 -13.03 3.13 -19.53
CA LYS A 29 -12.31 4.11 -20.36
C LYS A 29 -10.89 4.23 -19.86
N THR A 30 -9.93 4.22 -20.79
CA THR A 30 -8.51 4.45 -20.51
C THR A 30 -8.07 5.81 -21.03
N TYR A 31 -7.04 6.38 -20.42
CA TYR A 31 -6.46 7.68 -20.79
C TYR A 31 -4.95 7.53 -21.09
N PRO A 32 -4.58 6.77 -22.15
CA PRO A 32 -3.18 6.38 -22.38
C PRO A 32 -2.25 7.53 -22.75
N GLU A 33 -2.80 8.65 -23.27
CA GLU A 33 -2.03 9.85 -23.62
C GLU A 33 -2.00 10.88 -22.49
N ALA A 34 -2.68 10.60 -21.38
CA ALA A 34 -2.75 11.53 -20.26
C ALA A 34 -1.60 11.29 -19.27
N LEU A 35 -1.02 12.40 -18.83
CA LEU A 35 -0.23 12.49 -17.63
C LEU A 35 -1.19 12.84 -16.49
N THR A 36 -1.33 11.95 -15.51
CA THR A 36 -2.25 12.13 -14.39
C THR A 36 -1.50 12.57 -13.16
N LEU A 37 -1.83 13.75 -12.65
CA LEU A 37 -1.36 14.25 -11.35
C LEU A 37 -2.49 14.05 -10.34
N ARG A 38 -2.21 13.39 -9.24
CA ARG A 38 -3.13 13.17 -8.13
C ARG A 38 -2.49 13.65 -6.84
N THR A 39 -3.23 14.45 -6.06
CA THR A 39 -2.84 14.87 -4.72
C THR A 39 -3.90 14.42 -3.73
N SER A 40 -3.48 14.00 -2.56
CA SER A 40 -4.37 13.58 -1.47
C SER A 40 -3.90 14.12 -0.12
N ALA A 41 -4.87 14.46 0.72
CA ALA A 41 -4.68 14.63 2.15
C ALA A 41 -5.06 13.30 2.82
N THR A 42 -4.14 12.71 3.56
CA THR A 42 -4.28 11.37 4.11
C THR A 42 -4.08 11.40 5.62
N LEU A 43 -5.05 10.86 6.34
CA LEU A 43 -4.90 10.50 7.74
C LEU A 43 -4.47 9.03 7.79
N THR A 44 -3.31 8.76 8.37
CA THR A 44 -2.80 7.39 8.51
C THR A 44 -2.46 7.06 9.95
N GLY A 45 -2.51 5.78 10.27
CA GLY A 45 -2.02 5.22 11.51
C GLY A 45 -1.51 3.80 11.27
N ASN A 46 -0.39 3.49 11.91
CA ASN A 46 0.17 2.15 11.96
C ASN A 46 0.37 1.80 13.43
N SER A 47 -0.52 1.02 14.01
CA SER A 47 -0.45 0.62 15.42
C SER A 47 -0.02 -0.82 15.55
N PHE A 48 0.84 -1.07 16.56
CA PHE A 48 1.31 -2.39 16.92
C PHE A 48 0.68 -2.81 18.25
N VAL A 49 0.10 -4.01 18.28
CA VAL A 49 -0.46 -4.59 19.49
C VAL A 49 0.35 -5.81 19.87
N PHE A 50 1.05 -5.71 20.99
CA PHE A 50 1.76 -6.82 21.63
C PHE A 50 0.81 -7.46 22.64
N ARG A 51 0.60 -8.76 22.53
CA ARG A 51 -0.19 -9.54 23.48
C ARG A 51 0.67 -10.67 24.04
N ASP A 52 0.84 -10.68 25.34
CA ASP A 52 1.37 -11.82 26.11
C ASP A 52 0.16 -12.56 26.70
N LEU A 53 -0.19 -13.68 26.08
CA LEU A 53 -1.33 -14.50 26.50
C LEU A 53 -1.07 -15.27 27.80
N GLY A 54 0.22 -15.50 28.14
CA GLY A 54 0.61 -16.19 29.37
C GLY A 54 0.41 -15.33 30.62
N ASN A 55 0.63 -14.01 30.47
CA ASN A 55 0.52 -13.05 31.58
C ASN A 55 -0.69 -12.12 31.46
N ASP A 56 -1.56 -12.30 30.46
CA ASP A 56 -2.69 -11.43 30.13
C ASP A 56 -2.30 -9.95 29.96
N ILE A 57 -1.11 -9.70 29.42
CA ILE A 57 -0.61 -8.35 29.21
C ILE A 57 -0.82 -7.94 27.76
N ARG A 58 -1.35 -6.73 27.58
CA ARG A 58 -1.56 -6.13 26.27
C ARG A 58 -0.96 -4.73 26.21
N TYR A 59 -0.02 -4.52 25.29
CA TYR A 59 0.54 -3.21 24.97
C TYR A 59 0.12 -2.79 23.58
N THR A 60 -0.34 -1.55 23.43
CA THR A 60 -0.65 -0.97 22.12
C THR A 60 0.24 0.24 21.87
N LEU A 61 1.12 0.12 20.90
CA LEU A 61 1.90 1.24 20.39
C LEU A 61 1.14 1.90 19.25
N ASN A 62 0.68 3.11 19.46
CA ASN A 62 0.03 3.91 18.46
C ASN A 62 1.02 4.90 17.87
N PRO A 63 1.01 5.11 16.55
CA PRO A 63 1.78 6.21 15.98
C PRO A 63 1.19 7.51 16.48
N ILE A 64 2.03 8.48 16.64
CA ILE A 64 1.58 9.86 16.77
C ILE A 64 0.87 10.17 15.46
N ARG A 65 -0.44 10.42 15.53
CA ARG A 65 -1.30 10.61 14.35
C ARG A 65 -0.71 11.66 13.45
N SER A 66 -0.45 11.32 12.21
CA SER A 66 0.05 12.27 11.24
C SER A 66 -0.90 12.37 10.05
N THR A 67 -1.35 13.59 9.81
CA THR A 67 -1.93 13.95 8.52
C THR A 67 -0.77 14.23 7.57
N HIS A 68 -0.78 13.63 6.42
CA HIS A 68 0.24 13.87 5.41
C HIS A 68 -0.38 14.14 4.04
N PHE A 69 0.33 14.87 3.22
CA PHE A 69 0.03 15.00 1.80
C PHE A 69 0.77 13.94 1.02
N GLN A 70 0.08 13.35 0.08
CA GLN A 70 0.68 12.46 -0.90
C GLN A 70 0.37 12.99 -2.29
N THR A 71 1.39 13.07 -3.13
CA THR A 71 1.25 13.44 -4.54
C THR A 71 1.77 12.28 -5.38
N SER A 72 1.01 11.89 -6.38
CA SER A 72 1.43 10.87 -7.34
C SER A 72 1.30 11.37 -8.76
N LEU A 73 2.25 10.93 -9.59
CA LEU A 73 2.30 11.15 -11.01
C LEU A 73 2.16 9.81 -11.70
N GLN A 74 1.20 9.72 -12.61
CA GLN A 74 0.98 8.51 -13.38
C GLN A 74 1.02 8.80 -14.88
N PHE A 75 1.75 7.95 -15.59
CA PHE A 75 1.79 7.94 -17.03
C PHE A 75 1.75 6.50 -17.54
N ARG A 76 0.73 6.18 -18.35
CA ARG A 76 0.50 4.83 -18.89
C ARG A 76 0.51 3.76 -17.79
N ALA A 77 1.50 2.85 -17.85
CA ALA A 77 1.65 1.72 -16.93
C ALA A 77 2.28 2.09 -15.59
N LEU A 78 2.91 3.26 -15.46
CA LEU A 78 3.74 3.63 -14.32
C LEU A 78 3.06 4.67 -13.44
N GLU A 79 3.13 4.46 -12.12
CA GLU A 79 2.76 5.45 -11.12
C GLU A 79 3.89 5.57 -10.09
N LEU A 80 4.22 6.82 -9.77
CA LEU A 80 5.17 7.15 -8.71
C LEU A 80 4.51 8.14 -7.75
N GLY A 81 4.46 7.77 -6.48
CA GLY A 81 3.86 8.57 -5.41
C GLY A 81 4.84 8.84 -4.28
N PHE A 82 4.79 10.07 -3.77
CA PHE A 82 5.54 10.52 -2.61
C PHE A 82 4.59 11.14 -1.59
N GLY A 83 4.79 10.78 -0.32
CA GLY A 83 4.06 11.33 0.81
C GLY A 83 5.00 11.99 1.80
N PHE A 84 4.59 13.14 2.32
CA PHE A 84 5.27 13.87 3.37
C PHE A 84 4.27 14.50 4.34
N SER A 85 4.69 14.66 5.58
CA SER A 85 3.87 15.22 6.66
C SER A 85 4.44 16.57 7.08
N PRO A 86 3.83 17.70 6.65
CA PRO A 86 4.31 19.03 7.01
C PRO A 86 4.03 19.36 8.50
N GLY A 87 4.96 20.07 9.16
CA GLY A 87 4.85 20.45 10.58
C GLY A 87 3.61 21.29 10.90
N TRP A 88 3.20 22.19 9.98
CA TRP A 88 2.03 23.04 10.18
C TRP A 88 0.69 22.30 10.24
N LEU A 89 0.60 21.07 9.69
CA LEU A 89 -0.55 20.17 9.84
C LEU A 89 -0.50 19.33 11.11
N ASN A 90 0.64 19.24 11.74
CA ASN A 90 0.90 18.40 12.89
C ASN A 90 1.76 19.18 13.89
N PRO A 91 1.20 20.22 14.54
CA PRO A 91 1.98 21.14 15.37
C PRO A 91 2.65 20.45 16.56
N ASP A 92 2.03 19.41 17.10
CA ASP A 92 2.59 18.64 18.22
C ASP A 92 3.72 17.70 17.81
N ARG A 93 3.93 17.52 16.52
CA ARG A 93 4.91 16.58 15.96
C ARG A 93 6.35 16.89 16.35
N GLU A 94 6.73 18.17 16.39
CA GLU A 94 8.09 18.57 16.77
C GLU A 94 8.36 18.30 18.25
N LEU A 95 7.35 18.48 19.10
CA LEU A 95 7.40 18.18 20.52
C LEU A 95 7.50 16.68 20.80
N GLU A 96 6.88 15.88 19.94
CA GLU A 96 6.78 14.43 20.08
C GLU A 96 7.83 13.67 19.25
N GLY A 97 8.65 14.35 18.44
CA GLY A 97 9.72 13.74 17.64
C GLY A 97 9.23 12.79 16.53
N SER A 98 8.00 12.99 16.02
CA SER A 98 7.42 12.07 15.03
C SER A 98 7.77 12.43 13.59
N ARG A 99 8.05 11.40 12.78
CA ARG A 99 8.35 11.55 11.36
C ARG A 99 7.66 10.45 10.55
N LEU A 100 7.08 10.84 9.39
CA LEU A 100 6.53 9.92 8.42
C LEU A 100 6.99 10.31 7.01
N PHE A 101 7.58 9.36 6.30
CA PHE A 101 7.84 9.44 4.87
C PHE A 101 7.37 8.15 4.20
N ASN A 102 6.64 8.26 3.10
CA ASN A 102 6.28 7.13 2.27
C ASN A 102 6.56 7.39 0.79
N MET A 103 6.91 6.33 0.10
CA MET A 103 7.08 6.31 -1.35
C MET A 103 6.39 5.06 -1.90
N ASP A 104 5.55 5.25 -2.88
CA ASP A 104 4.84 4.18 -3.57
C ASP A 104 5.20 4.20 -5.07
N PHE A 105 5.50 3.03 -5.59
CA PHE A 105 5.70 2.82 -7.02
C PHE A 105 4.79 1.69 -7.49
N ARG A 106 4.08 1.90 -8.59
CA ARG A 106 3.18 0.90 -9.18
C ARG A 106 3.44 0.74 -10.66
N ILE A 107 3.39 -0.50 -11.10
CA ILE A 107 3.46 -0.88 -12.52
C ILE A 107 2.20 -1.67 -12.85
N TYR A 108 1.56 -1.30 -13.93
CA TYR A 108 0.40 -2.00 -14.48
C TYR A 108 0.77 -2.56 -15.84
N ALA A 109 0.80 -3.89 -15.97
CA ALA A 109 1.12 -4.58 -17.20
C ALA A 109 -0.02 -5.57 -17.53
N GLY A 110 -0.93 -5.16 -18.42
CA GLY A 110 -2.14 -5.92 -18.74
C GLY A 110 -2.97 -6.19 -17.49
N LYS A 111 -3.13 -7.46 -17.14
CA LYS A 111 -3.87 -7.92 -15.95
C LYS A 111 -3.03 -7.93 -14.66
N TRP A 112 -1.75 -7.62 -14.74
CA TRP A 112 -0.84 -7.63 -13.61
C TRP A 112 -0.68 -6.25 -13.01
N MET A 113 -0.65 -6.18 -11.69
CA MET A 113 -0.27 -5.00 -10.94
C MET A 113 0.88 -5.37 -10.00
N GLN A 114 1.98 -4.64 -10.13
CA GLN A 114 3.12 -4.72 -9.24
C GLN A 114 3.16 -3.45 -8.39
N THR A 115 3.25 -3.61 -7.08
CA THR A 115 3.44 -2.49 -6.15
C THR A 115 4.79 -2.59 -5.48
N PHE A 116 5.38 -1.45 -5.19
CA PHE A 116 6.52 -1.31 -4.31
C PHE A 116 6.23 -0.17 -3.35
N THR A 117 6.47 -0.40 -2.06
CA THR A 117 6.24 0.57 -0.99
C THR A 117 7.49 0.70 -0.13
N TYR A 118 7.88 1.92 0.17
CA TYR A 118 8.83 2.28 1.19
C TYR A 118 8.13 3.16 2.21
N LEU A 119 8.12 2.75 3.47
CA LEU A 119 7.55 3.48 4.59
C LEU A 119 8.61 3.64 5.68
N ASP A 120 8.91 4.88 6.08
CA ASP A 120 9.79 5.22 7.20
C ASP A 120 9.01 6.06 8.20
N GLN A 121 8.79 5.51 9.39
CA GLN A 121 7.99 6.12 10.44
C GLN A 121 8.75 6.12 11.76
N GLU A 122 8.72 7.22 12.47
CA GLU A 122 9.37 7.41 13.76
C GLU A 122 8.43 8.18 14.69
N GLY A 123 8.48 7.87 15.98
CA GLY A 123 7.63 8.46 17.01
C GLY A 123 6.34 7.67 17.24
N PHE A 124 6.24 7.07 18.42
CA PHE A 124 5.09 6.29 18.89
C PHE A 124 4.72 6.66 20.31
N ARG A 125 3.51 6.31 20.71
CA ARG A 125 3.01 6.42 22.06
C ARG A 125 2.29 5.14 22.50
N ALA A 126 2.34 4.85 23.77
CA ALA A 126 1.52 3.81 24.40
C ALA A 126 0.65 4.44 25.48
N ASP A 127 -0.62 4.06 25.50
CA ASP A 127 -1.56 4.45 26.55
C ASP A 127 -1.73 3.25 27.51
N LEU A 128 -1.29 3.40 28.75
CA LEU A 128 -1.35 2.39 29.81
C LEU A 128 -2.03 2.99 31.03
N ASP A 129 -3.16 2.42 31.44
CA ASP A 129 -3.91 2.82 32.65
C ASP A 129 -4.17 4.33 32.75
N GLY A 130 -4.48 4.98 31.61
CA GLY A 130 -4.74 6.41 31.53
C GLY A 130 -3.50 7.30 31.51
N THR A 131 -2.30 6.71 31.52
CA THR A 131 -1.04 7.44 31.33
C THR A 131 -0.49 7.22 29.95
N THR A 132 -0.13 8.31 29.24
CA THR A 132 0.48 8.26 27.91
C THR A 132 2.00 8.28 28.04
N PHE A 133 2.65 7.28 27.48
CA PHE A 133 4.10 7.18 27.37
C PHE A 133 4.51 7.47 25.92
N TYR A 134 5.49 8.34 25.75
CA TYR A 134 6.01 8.70 24.43
C TYR A 134 7.31 7.98 24.13
N PHE A 135 7.44 7.45 22.93
CA PHE A 135 8.61 6.75 22.40
C PHE A 135 9.11 7.46 21.13
N PRO A 136 9.74 8.64 21.26
CA PRO A 136 10.15 9.43 20.10
C PRO A 136 11.23 8.73 19.26
N SER A 137 12.05 7.88 19.88
CA SER A 137 13.14 7.13 19.22
C SER A 137 12.71 5.76 18.70
N PHE A 138 11.46 5.32 18.98
CA PHE A 138 10.95 4.12 18.34
C PHE A 138 10.61 4.40 16.88
N GLY A 139 11.17 3.59 15.98
CA GLY A 139 10.98 3.76 14.55
C GLY A 139 10.76 2.45 13.83
N THR A 140 10.05 2.52 12.71
CA THR A 140 9.83 1.39 11.81
C THR A 140 10.17 1.79 10.38
N ARG A 141 10.84 0.89 9.68
CA ARG A 141 11.11 1.02 8.25
C ARG A 141 10.63 -0.22 7.52
N LYS A 142 9.62 -0.07 6.69
CA LYS A 142 9.01 -1.15 5.91
C LYS A 142 9.32 -0.96 4.43
N VAL A 143 9.85 -2.00 3.80
CA VAL A 143 10.19 -2.02 2.37
C VAL A 143 9.64 -3.30 1.77
N GLY A 144 8.95 -3.19 0.66
CA GLY A 144 8.42 -4.38 0.00
C GLY A 144 7.36 -4.06 -1.02
N GLY A 145 6.49 -5.01 -1.29
CA GLY A 145 5.43 -4.82 -2.24
C GLY A 145 4.59 -6.05 -2.48
N SER A 146 3.80 -5.99 -3.53
CA SER A 146 2.93 -7.10 -3.90
C SER A 146 2.76 -7.21 -5.40
N THR A 147 2.53 -8.44 -5.85
CA THR A 147 2.11 -8.78 -7.21
C THR A 147 0.66 -9.24 -7.16
N SER A 148 -0.20 -8.62 -7.94
CA SER A 148 -1.63 -8.95 -8.04
C SER A 148 -2.02 -9.26 -9.48
N TYR A 149 -2.98 -10.17 -9.66
CA TYR A 149 -3.49 -10.55 -10.98
C TYR A 149 -5.01 -10.34 -11.04
N VAL A 150 -5.48 -9.56 -12.01
CA VAL A 150 -6.90 -9.31 -12.25
C VAL A 150 -7.47 -10.40 -13.14
N VAL A 151 -8.33 -11.25 -12.61
CA VAL A 151 -8.90 -12.40 -13.35
C VAL A 151 -9.93 -11.92 -14.38
N ASN A 152 -10.86 -11.05 -13.97
CA ASN A 152 -11.92 -10.55 -14.86
C ASN A 152 -11.44 -9.35 -15.68
N PRO A 153 -11.28 -9.46 -17.00
CA PRO A 153 -10.82 -8.35 -17.84
C PRO A 153 -11.82 -7.18 -17.95
N LYS A 154 -13.07 -7.35 -17.51
CA LYS A 154 -14.08 -6.28 -17.47
C LYS A 154 -13.91 -5.34 -16.27
N PHE A 155 -13.09 -5.71 -15.31
CA PHE A 155 -12.86 -4.97 -14.09
C PHE A 155 -11.59 -4.13 -14.19
N SER A 156 -11.68 -2.82 -13.94
CA SER A 156 -10.53 -1.92 -13.84
C SER A 156 -10.07 -1.80 -12.40
N PHE A 157 -8.91 -2.37 -12.09
CA PHE A 157 -8.28 -2.23 -10.79
C PHE A 157 -7.71 -0.82 -10.58
N ARG A 158 -7.32 -0.12 -11.66
CA ARG A 158 -6.82 1.25 -11.61
C ARG A 158 -7.90 2.26 -11.20
N SER A 159 -9.16 1.99 -11.56
CA SER A 159 -10.28 2.84 -11.15
C SER A 159 -10.46 2.91 -9.63
N LEU A 160 -10.10 1.85 -8.88
CA LEU A 160 -10.09 1.82 -7.42
C LEU A 160 -9.20 2.90 -6.79
N PHE A 161 -8.14 3.29 -7.48
CA PHE A 161 -7.15 4.25 -6.99
C PHE A 161 -7.38 5.66 -7.52
N GLY A 162 -8.45 5.88 -8.34
CA GLY A 162 -8.70 7.16 -8.99
C GLY A 162 -7.53 7.53 -9.91
N GLN A 163 -7.29 6.71 -10.92
CA GLN A 163 -6.12 6.85 -11.80
C GLN A 163 -6.53 7.13 -13.25
N ASN A 164 -5.70 6.69 -14.20
CA ASN A 164 -5.92 6.91 -15.63
C ASN A 164 -6.87 5.90 -16.29
N GLU A 165 -7.73 5.27 -15.50
CA GLU A 165 -8.86 4.46 -15.98
C GLU A 165 -10.13 4.81 -15.21
N TRP A 166 -11.26 4.62 -15.84
CA TRP A 166 -12.57 4.83 -15.26
C TRP A 166 -13.53 3.72 -15.63
N GLN A 167 -14.13 3.05 -14.63
CA GLN A 167 -15.12 2.01 -14.85
C GLN A 167 -16.42 2.62 -15.40
N LEU A 168 -16.93 2.10 -16.52
CA LEU A 168 -18.17 2.55 -17.18
C LEU A 168 -19.37 1.67 -16.87
N GLN A 169 -19.13 0.39 -16.60
CA GLN A 169 -20.15 -0.60 -16.21
C GLN A 169 -19.69 -1.32 -14.97
N SER A 170 -20.61 -1.56 -14.04
CA SER A 170 -20.30 -2.27 -12.79
C SER A 170 -19.68 -3.63 -13.07
N ALA A 171 -18.57 -3.91 -12.43
CA ALA A 171 -17.84 -5.17 -12.59
C ALA A 171 -17.06 -5.48 -11.31
N GLY A 172 -16.83 -6.76 -11.08
CA GLY A 172 -15.96 -7.24 -10.02
C GLY A 172 -14.95 -8.26 -10.53
N SER A 173 -13.89 -8.46 -9.77
CA SER A 173 -12.86 -9.44 -10.09
C SER A 173 -12.34 -10.13 -8.86
N PHE A 174 -12.05 -11.41 -9.01
CA PHE A 174 -11.10 -12.09 -8.16
C PHE A 174 -9.69 -11.56 -8.48
N VAL A 175 -8.92 -11.25 -7.44
CA VAL A 175 -7.60 -10.61 -7.56
C VAL A 175 -6.65 -11.32 -6.57
N PRO A 176 -6.08 -12.48 -6.93
CA PRO A 176 -5.06 -13.12 -6.13
C PRO A 176 -3.84 -12.21 -6.01
N ARG A 177 -3.22 -12.22 -4.83
CA ARG A 177 -2.07 -11.38 -4.50
C ARG A 177 -0.99 -12.19 -3.81
N LEU A 178 0.25 -11.99 -4.23
CA LEU A 178 1.47 -12.39 -3.54
C LEU A 178 2.10 -11.14 -2.95
N LEU A 179 2.52 -11.18 -1.68
CA LEU A 179 3.21 -10.07 -1.02
C LEU A 179 4.57 -10.51 -0.48
N ALA A 180 5.49 -9.55 -0.38
CA ALA A 180 6.73 -9.69 0.34
C ALA A 180 7.14 -8.34 0.94
N TYR A 181 7.39 -8.32 2.25
CA TYR A 181 7.81 -7.14 2.99
C TYR A 181 8.96 -7.45 3.92
N TYR A 182 9.89 -6.53 4.00
CA TYR A 182 10.91 -6.47 5.03
C TYR A 182 10.60 -5.29 5.94
N THR A 183 10.57 -5.52 7.26
CA THR A 183 10.37 -4.47 8.25
C THR A 183 11.53 -4.49 9.24
N ARG A 184 12.12 -3.31 9.48
CA ARG A 184 13.07 -3.08 10.55
C ARG A 184 12.37 -2.27 11.63
N TYR A 185 12.37 -2.78 12.84
CA TYR A 185 11.98 -2.06 14.04
C TYR A 185 13.24 -1.59 14.76
N ARG A 186 13.20 -0.39 15.28
CA ARG A 186 14.28 0.23 16.02
C ARG A 186 13.74 0.81 17.32
N ALA A 187 14.31 0.42 18.44
CA ALA A 187 14.02 0.99 19.75
C ALA A 187 15.32 1.48 20.38
N ASN A 188 15.30 2.67 20.97
CA ASN A 188 16.38 3.14 21.82
C ASN A 188 15.83 3.30 23.24
N LEU A 189 16.13 2.32 24.09
CA LEU A 189 15.62 2.24 25.46
C LEU A 189 16.65 2.72 26.51
N GLY A 190 17.69 3.46 26.06
CA GLY A 190 18.68 4.09 26.96
C GLY A 190 19.97 3.28 27.17
N GLU A 191 19.99 1.98 26.93
CA GLU A 191 21.17 1.12 27.05
C GLU A 191 21.82 0.75 25.70
N GLY A 192 21.27 1.31 24.61
CA GLY A 192 21.71 1.05 23.23
C GLY A 192 20.54 1.05 22.24
N GLU A 193 20.87 0.86 20.97
CA GLU A 193 19.88 0.71 19.89
C GLU A 193 19.58 -0.77 19.67
N ASP A 194 18.39 -1.21 20.07
CA ASP A 194 17.87 -2.54 19.74
C ASP A 194 17.19 -2.53 18.39
N THR A 195 17.54 -3.48 17.54
CA THR A 195 16.92 -3.64 16.24
C THR A 195 16.35 -5.04 16.07
N LEU A 196 15.11 -5.08 15.59
CA LEU A 196 14.41 -6.29 15.23
C LEU A 196 14.06 -6.23 13.74
N HIS A 197 14.21 -7.36 13.06
CA HIS A 197 13.94 -7.46 11.64
C HIS A 197 12.86 -8.51 11.37
N THR A 198 11.90 -8.19 10.52
CA THR A 198 10.96 -9.19 10.01
C THR A 198 11.02 -9.26 8.48
N PHE A 199 10.85 -10.46 7.96
CA PHE A 199 10.62 -10.70 6.55
C PHE A 199 9.33 -11.51 6.39
N ASP A 200 8.33 -10.88 5.77
CA ASP A 200 7.00 -11.40 5.60
C ASP A 200 6.81 -11.81 4.14
N ILE A 201 6.34 -13.02 3.90
CA ILE A 201 5.90 -13.49 2.58
C ILE A 201 4.52 -14.11 2.72
N GLY A 202 3.59 -13.74 1.84
CA GLY A 202 2.22 -14.23 1.93
C GLY A 202 1.52 -14.26 0.58
N ILE A 203 0.51 -15.11 0.51
CA ILE A 203 -0.38 -15.21 -0.65
C ILE A 203 -1.81 -15.13 -0.16
N GLY A 204 -2.67 -14.43 -0.88
CA GLY A 204 -4.07 -14.30 -0.52
C GLY A 204 -5.00 -14.08 -1.70
N PRO A 205 -6.19 -14.71 -1.66
CA PRO A 205 -7.28 -14.34 -2.52
C PRO A 205 -7.81 -12.96 -2.15
N GLY A 206 -8.21 -12.19 -3.15
CA GLY A 206 -8.95 -10.96 -3.00
C GLY A 206 -10.15 -10.93 -3.92
N TYR A 207 -11.19 -10.22 -3.51
CA TYR A 207 -12.29 -9.87 -4.39
C TYR A 207 -12.59 -8.39 -4.29
N HIS A 208 -12.68 -7.73 -5.43
CA HIS A 208 -12.95 -6.29 -5.55
C HIS A 208 -14.10 -6.07 -6.51
N TYR A 209 -14.93 -5.06 -6.22
CA TYR A 209 -16.07 -4.71 -7.05
C TYR A 209 -16.18 -3.20 -7.20
N ASN A 210 -16.44 -2.75 -8.44
CA ASN A 210 -16.74 -1.37 -8.79
C ASN A 210 -18.21 -1.26 -9.15
N TRP A 211 -18.98 -0.54 -8.32
CA TRP A 211 -20.37 -0.16 -8.63
C TRP A 211 -20.36 1.19 -9.34
N VAL A 212 -20.77 1.20 -10.59
CA VAL A 212 -21.05 2.45 -11.32
C VAL A 212 -22.44 2.89 -10.93
N LEU A 213 -22.53 3.90 -10.08
CA LEU A 213 -23.80 4.42 -9.55
C LEU A 213 -24.48 5.35 -10.55
N HIS A 214 -23.66 6.10 -11.31
CA HIS A 214 -24.04 7.02 -12.35
C HIS A 214 -22.83 7.23 -13.27
N GLU A 215 -22.99 7.79 -14.46
CA GLU A 215 -21.89 7.98 -15.43
C GLU A 215 -20.57 8.52 -14.84
N ARG A 216 -20.67 9.36 -13.81
CA ARG A 216 -19.53 10.05 -13.17
C ARG A 216 -19.26 9.61 -11.73
N TRP A 217 -20.09 8.73 -11.16
CA TRP A 217 -19.94 8.29 -9.79
C TRP A 217 -19.70 6.81 -9.69
N MET A 218 -18.70 6.45 -8.93
CA MET A 218 -18.34 5.05 -8.69
C MET A 218 -18.07 4.83 -7.20
N LEU A 219 -18.66 3.75 -6.68
CA LEU A 219 -18.30 3.18 -5.39
C LEU A 219 -17.49 1.91 -5.65
N SER A 220 -16.33 1.80 -5.03
CA SER A 220 -15.53 0.58 -5.07
C SER A 220 -15.38 0.02 -3.67
N ALA A 221 -15.44 -1.30 -3.55
CA ALA A 221 -15.05 -1.96 -2.33
C ALA A 221 -14.36 -3.29 -2.63
N GLY A 222 -13.52 -3.74 -1.72
CA GLY A 222 -12.86 -5.03 -1.84
C GLY A 222 -12.20 -5.47 -0.55
N ASN A 223 -11.98 -6.78 -0.51
CA ASN A 223 -11.26 -7.46 0.56
C ASN A 223 -10.18 -8.35 -0.04
N THR A 224 -9.06 -8.46 0.65
CA THR A 224 -8.03 -9.47 0.40
C THR A 224 -7.68 -10.10 1.74
N THR A 225 -7.72 -11.42 1.79
CA THR A 225 -7.33 -12.18 3.00
C THR A 225 -6.30 -13.22 2.59
N GLY A 226 -5.21 -13.32 3.33
CA GLY A 226 -4.09 -14.18 2.97
C GLY A 226 -3.42 -14.85 4.15
N LEU A 227 -2.63 -15.86 3.83
CA LEU A 227 -1.78 -16.60 4.73
C LEU A 227 -0.33 -16.47 4.27
N GLY A 228 0.59 -16.50 5.22
CA GLY A 228 2.00 -16.39 4.92
C GLY A 228 2.87 -16.89 6.05
N ILE A 229 4.15 -16.59 5.90
CA ILE A 229 5.19 -16.84 6.91
C ILE A 229 5.93 -15.55 7.16
N SER A 230 6.11 -15.24 8.44
CA SER A 230 6.98 -14.17 8.92
C SER A 230 8.23 -14.77 9.52
N PHE A 231 9.39 -14.30 9.08
CA PHE A 231 10.69 -14.63 9.65
C PHE A 231 11.15 -13.48 10.54
N LEU A 232 11.31 -13.74 11.82
CA LEU A 232 11.76 -12.78 12.82
C LEU A 232 13.23 -13.03 13.10
N ASP A 233 14.06 -12.01 12.90
CA ASP A 233 15.50 -12.02 13.19
C ASP A 233 15.79 -11.03 14.32
N SER A 234 16.18 -11.56 15.49
CA SER A 234 16.57 -10.81 16.69
C SER A 234 18.08 -10.77 16.90
N GLY A 235 18.87 -11.21 15.92
CA GLY A 235 20.33 -11.24 15.92
C GLY A 235 20.91 -12.64 16.16
N PRO A 236 20.79 -13.24 17.36
CA PRO A 236 21.34 -14.58 17.59
C PRO A 236 20.47 -15.71 17.00
N GLU A 237 19.17 -15.48 16.88
CA GLU A 237 18.21 -16.48 16.43
C GLU A 237 17.25 -15.92 15.37
N THR A 238 16.88 -16.76 14.39
CA THR A 238 15.80 -16.48 13.45
C THR A 238 14.67 -17.46 13.73
N THR A 239 13.50 -16.93 14.00
CA THR A 239 12.30 -17.73 14.27
C THR A 239 11.27 -17.47 13.17
N SER A 240 10.50 -18.50 12.78
CA SER A 240 9.45 -18.38 11.78
C SER A 240 8.07 -18.54 12.41
N TYR A 241 7.12 -17.73 11.95
CA TYR A 241 5.76 -17.70 12.46
C TYR A 241 4.75 -17.66 11.32
N TRP A 242 3.55 -18.12 11.56
CA TRP A 242 2.44 -17.93 10.66
C TRP A 242 2.04 -16.45 10.61
N LEU A 243 1.82 -15.97 9.41
CA LEU A 243 1.30 -14.64 9.13
C LEU A 243 -0.13 -14.77 8.58
N TRP A 244 -1.06 -14.07 9.22
CA TRP A 244 -2.39 -13.85 8.68
C TRP A 244 -2.51 -12.38 8.26
N GLU A 245 -3.05 -12.14 7.07
CA GLU A 245 -3.32 -10.79 6.58
C GLU A 245 -4.78 -10.66 6.17
N THR A 246 -5.40 -9.54 6.55
CA THR A 246 -6.69 -9.13 6.01
C THR A 246 -6.65 -7.65 5.66
N GLN A 247 -7.05 -7.30 4.44
CA GLN A 247 -7.11 -5.94 3.96
C GLN A 247 -8.50 -5.63 3.42
N PHE A 248 -9.11 -4.58 3.93
CA PHE A 248 -10.34 -3.97 3.42
C PHE A 248 -10.02 -2.65 2.74
N ARG A 249 -10.66 -2.39 1.61
CA ARG A 249 -10.55 -1.12 0.90
C ARG A 249 -11.91 -0.68 0.41
N ALA A 250 -12.19 0.63 0.50
CA ALA A 250 -13.36 1.25 -0.11
C ALA A 250 -13.00 2.62 -0.69
N THR A 251 -13.63 3.02 -1.79
CA THR A 251 -13.42 4.31 -2.44
C THR A 251 -14.71 4.78 -3.08
N LEU A 252 -15.11 6.03 -2.79
CA LEU A 252 -16.15 6.74 -3.51
C LEU A 252 -15.49 7.82 -4.36
N ALA A 253 -15.71 7.81 -5.66
CA ALA A 253 -15.05 8.71 -6.59
C ALA A 253 -16.03 9.33 -7.59
N TYR A 254 -15.77 10.59 -7.93
CA TYR A 254 -16.36 11.34 -9.02
C TYR A 254 -15.31 11.55 -10.11
N ASN A 255 -15.69 11.39 -11.37
CA ASN A 255 -14.77 11.47 -12.49
C ASN A 255 -15.36 12.19 -13.69
N THR A 256 -14.52 12.98 -14.34
CA THR A 256 -14.70 13.53 -15.69
C THR A 256 -13.50 13.14 -16.54
N ASP A 257 -13.47 13.54 -17.80
CA ASP A 257 -12.33 13.23 -18.68
C ASP A 257 -11.02 13.89 -18.20
N THR A 258 -11.10 15.05 -17.57
CA THR A 258 -9.93 15.84 -17.14
C THR A 258 -9.73 15.88 -15.65
N PHE A 259 -10.80 15.83 -14.86
CA PHE A 259 -10.77 15.99 -13.41
C PHE A 259 -11.42 14.79 -12.71
N PHE A 260 -10.88 14.42 -11.58
CA PHE A 260 -11.49 13.46 -10.68
C PHE A 260 -11.21 13.80 -9.21
N ALA A 261 -12.11 13.40 -8.35
CA ALA A 261 -11.97 13.58 -6.90
C ALA A 261 -12.67 12.44 -6.17
N GLY A 262 -12.31 12.22 -4.91
CA GLY A 262 -12.96 11.19 -4.12
C GLY A 262 -12.46 11.11 -2.70
N VAL A 263 -13.05 10.15 -1.99
CA VAL A 263 -12.65 9.72 -0.66
C VAL A 263 -12.42 8.22 -0.69
N GLY A 264 -11.31 7.78 -0.10
CA GLY A 264 -10.95 6.37 -0.03
C GLY A 264 -10.39 6.01 1.33
N GLY A 265 -10.57 4.77 1.71
CA GLY A 265 -10.02 4.22 2.94
C GLY A 265 -9.51 2.81 2.75
N GLN A 266 -8.54 2.46 3.57
CA GLN A 266 -8.04 1.09 3.69
C GLN A 266 -7.77 0.79 5.14
N TYR A 267 -8.05 -0.44 5.50
CA TYR A 267 -7.66 -1.03 6.77
C TYR A 267 -6.96 -2.36 6.47
N THR A 268 -5.74 -2.50 6.97
CA THR A 268 -4.95 -3.73 6.85
C THR A 268 -4.60 -4.21 8.24
N PHE A 269 -4.82 -5.48 8.46
CA PHE A 269 -4.51 -6.18 9.69
C PHE A 269 -3.54 -7.32 9.36
N TYR A 270 -2.43 -7.35 10.09
CA TYR A 270 -1.48 -8.45 10.08
C TYR A 270 -1.43 -9.06 11.48
N GLU A 271 -1.57 -10.37 11.59
CA GLU A 271 -1.37 -11.12 12.81
C GLU A 271 -0.17 -12.03 12.65
N HIS A 272 0.81 -11.85 13.52
CA HIS A 272 1.99 -12.69 13.62
C HIS A 272 1.86 -13.55 14.87
N ALA A 273 1.75 -14.87 14.71
CA ALA A 273 1.76 -15.80 15.83
C ALA A 273 3.21 -15.99 16.31
N ALA A 274 3.69 -15.13 17.19
CA ALA A 274 5.07 -15.09 17.66
C ALA A 274 5.35 -16.11 18.79
N GLY A 275 4.84 -17.33 18.68
CA GLY A 275 4.99 -18.40 19.67
C GLY A 275 3.65 -18.84 20.28
N ARG A 276 3.70 -19.61 21.38
CA ARG A 276 2.48 -20.11 22.05
C ARG A 276 1.73 -18.98 22.76
N ASP A 277 2.46 -18.06 23.36
CA ASP A 277 1.91 -17.06 24.28
C ASP A 277 2.11 -15.61 23.82
N LEU A 278 2.91 -15.36 22.78
CA LEU A 278 3.17 -14.02 22.26
C LEU A 278 2.54 -13.82 20.88
N ARG A 279 1.79 -12.75 20.70
CA ARG A 279 1.26 -12.31 19.42
C ARG A 279 1.64 -10.85 19.16
N LEU A 280 1.97 -10.56 17.91
CA LEU A 280 2.19 -9.22 17.40
C LEU A 280 1.18 -8.95 16.30
N ASP A 281 0.29 -8.00 16.53
CA ASP A 281 -0.64 -7.52 15.53
C ASP A 281 -0.14 -6.18 14.97
N ASP A 282 -0.11 -6.03 13.66
CA ASP A 282 0.17 -4.77 12.96
C ASP A 282 -1.13 -4.30 12.28
N ARG A 283 -1.56 -3.08 12.59
CA ARG A 283 -2.81 -2.50 12.10
C ARG A 283 -2.52 -1.21 11.37
N ILE A 284 -2.65 -1.26 10.05
CA ILE A 284 -2.42 -0.10 9.19
C ILE A 284 -3.77 0.39 8.67
N TYR A 285 -4.09 1.65 8.90
CA TYR A 285 -5.26 2.27 8.31
C TYR A 285 -4.91 3.59 7.67
N TYR A 286 -5.64 3.94 6.63
CA TYR A 286 -5.66 5.29 6.11
C TYR A 286 -7.06 5.68 5.65
N LEU A 287 -7.34 6.97 5.78
CA LEU A 287 -8.46 7.66 5.17
C LEU A 287 -7.89 8.81 4.35
N GLN A 288 -8.25 8.90 3.08
CA GLN A 288 -7.73 9.91 2.18
C GLN A 288 -8.83 10.63 1.44
N PHE A 289 -8.66 11.95 1.29
CA PHE A 289 -9.38 12.75 0.32
C PHE A 289 -8.43 13.05 -0.82
N PHE A 290 -8.84 12.83 -2.05
CA PHE A 290 -7.98 13.03 -3.19
C PHE A 290 -8.65 13.83 -4.29
N VAL A 291 -7.82 14.56 -5.01
CA VAL A 291 -8.16 15.23 -6.27
C VAL A 291 -7.10 14.91 -7.30
N GLY A 292 -7.50 14.83 -8.55
CA GLY A 292 -6.57 14.57 -9.63
C GLY A 292 -6.97 15.27 -10.91
N TYR A 293 -5.98 15.50 -11.73
CA TYR A 293 -6.14 16.14 -13.03
C TYR A 293 -5.33 15.41 -14.09
N ARG A 294 -5.90 15.27 -15.27
CA ARG A 294 -5.29 14.64 -16.44
C ARG A 294 -4.90 15.70 -17.45
N PHE A 295 -3.60 15.83 -17.65
CA PHE A 295 -3.01 16.68 -18.67
C PHE A 295 -2.72 15.85 -19.92
N ARG A 296 -2.66 16.48 -21.07
CA ARG A 296 -2.06 15.83 -22.24
C ARG A 296 -0.55 15.67 -21.97
N ALA A 297 -0.06 14.44 -22.06
CA ALA A 297 1.38 14.20 -21.91
C ALA A 297 2.17 14.83 -23.05
N PRO A 298 3.41 15.27 -22.81
CA PRO A 298 4.29 15.76 -23.88
C PRO A 298 4.45 14.73 -25.01
N ASP A 299 4.46 15.18 -26.25
CA ASP A 299 4.56 14.29 -27.41
C ASP A 299 5.83 13.44 -27.39
N SER A 300 6.93 13.96 -26.81
CA SER A 300 8.18 13.21 -26.60
C SER A 300 7.99 12.01 -25.67
N TRP A 301 7.16 12.13 -24.65
CA TRP A 301 6.86 11.05 -23.72
C TRP A 301 5.98 9.97 -24.38
N ASN A 302 4.97 10.41 -25.15
CA ASN A 302 4.14 9.49 -25.92
C ASN A 302 4.95 8.71 -26.95
N ALA A 303 5.90 9.37 -27.66
CA ALA A 303 6.80 8.73 -28.60
C ALA A 303 7.77 7.73 -27.94
N ALA A 304 8.35 8.10 -26.77
CA ALA A 304 9.21 7.22 -26.01
C ALA A 304 8.44 5.98 -25.51
N ALA A 305 7.24 6.17 -24.97
CA ALA A 305 6.41 5.08 -24.52
C ALA A 305 5.97 4.14 -25.65
N ALA A 306 5.60 4.68 -26.82
CA ALA A 306 5.29 3.87 -27.99
C ALA A 306 6.48 3.05 -28.51
N ARG A 307 7.71 3.55 -28.32
CA ARG A 307 8.93 2.79 -28.63
C ARG A 307 9.15 1.64 -27.65
N ILE A 308 8.96 1.88 -26.35
CA ILE A 308 9.06 0.86 -25.29
C ILE A 308 8.01 -0.23 -25.52
N ASN A 309 6.75 0.15 -25.76
CA ASN A 309 5.67 -0.80 -26.00
C ASN A 309 5.96 -1.72 -27.17
N ARG A 310 6.47 -1.17 -28.28
CA ARG A 310 6.87 -1.97 -29.46
C ARG A 310 8.02 -2.94 -29.15
N THR A 311 8.93 -2.55 -28.26
CA THR A 311 10.08 -3.40 -27.89
C THR A 311 9.68 -4.55 -26.96
N PHE A 312 8.72 -4.31 -26.03
CA PHE A 312 8.32 -5.28 -25.00
C PHE A 312 6.95 -5.91 -25.24
N GLY A 313 6.20 -5.49 -26.27
CA GLY A 313 4.85 -5.99 -26.53
C GLY A 313 3.83 -5.59 -25.45
N TRP A 314 3.95 -4.39 -24.91
CA TRP A 314 3.09 -3.88 -23.83
C TRP A 314 2.02 -2.91 -24.39
N ASP A 315 1.15 -3.39 -25.25
CA ASP A 315 -0.02 -2.63 -25.76
C ASP A 315 -1.31 -2.99 -25.02
#